data_f1810018951a8ae8c4ff77acd1cc4bf3
#
_entry.id   f1810018951a8ae8c4ff77acd1cc4bf3
#
_cell.length_a   1.000
_cell.length_b   1.000
_cell.length_c   1.000
_cell.angle_alpha   90.00
_cell.angle_beta   90.00
_cell.angle_gamma   90.00
#
_symmetry.space_group_name_H-M   'P 1'
#
loop_
_entity.id
_entity.type
_entity.pdbx_description
1 polymer ?
#
loop_
_entity_poly.entity_id
_entity_poly.type
_entity_poly.pdbx_seq_one_letter_code
_entity_poly.pdbx_strand_id
1 'polypeptide(L)'
;PMPTMIRLGGGVPVEAGTANEVVPEDIEEAITENTVALFYVKSHHCVQKGMVDIETMRDIAHRHNLPLMVDAAAEEDFRKYIALGADLVIYSGAKALEATTSGFVTGKREYISYIKKQYHGIGRPMKIGKEGIMGLLKALDRYENKDREKEVAGNIAKVQYLCEEINKIPGLKAEQIQDEAGRAIYRARVTLDASGNAQGENTRTADQINQELRNGDPKIYARTEFLNLGKIDFDPRPLVDGDKELIVKRLREIMEG
;
A
#
# COMPACT_ATOMS: atom_id res chain seq x y z
N PRO A 1 -13.20 -7.29 -1.08
CA PRO A 1 -13.81 -7.92 0.10
C PRO A 1 -14.51 -6.94 1.05
N MET A 2 -14.27 -5.61 0.94
CA MET A 2 -14.91 -4.63 1.84
C MET A 2 -16.45 -4.66 1.77
N PRO A 3 -17.10 -4.69 0.59
CA PRO A 3 -18.55 -4.82 0.51
C PRO A 3 -19.09 -6.06 1.23
N THR A 4 -18.35 -7.17 1.20
CA THR A 4 -18.72 -8.39 1.93
C THR A 4 -18.72 -8.19 3.44
N MET A 5 -17.72 -7.48 3.98
CA MET A 5 -17.64 -7.20 5.41
C MET A 5 -18.77 -6.28 5.88
N ILE A 6 -19.12 -5.28 5.06
CA ILE A 6 -20.26 -4.39 5.33
C ILE A 6 -21.56 -5.20 5.36
N ARG A 7 -21.78 -6.09 4.38
CA ARG A 7 -22.98 -6.97 4.34
C ARG A 7 -23.05 -7.92 5.53
N LEU A 8 -21.93 -8.50 5.95
CA LEU A 8 -21.88 -9.34 7.15
C LEU A 8 -22.26 -8.56 8.42
N GLY A 9 -21.97 -7.27 8.47
CA GLY A 9 -22.38 -6.37 9.54
C GLY A 9 -23.85 -5.92 9.46
N GLY A 10 -24.59 -6.35 8.43
CA GLY A 10 -25.97 -5.97 8.20
C GLY A 10 -26.16 -4.67 7.39
N GLY A 11 -25.08 -4.08 6.89
CA GLY A 11 -25.13 -2.90 6.04
C GLY A 11 -25.35 -3.25 4.57
N VAL A 12 -25.88 -2.31 3.82
CA VAL A 12 -26.00 -2.39 2.36
C VAL A 12 -25.01 -1.40 1.74
N PRO A 13 -23.92 -1.87 1.13
CA PRO A 13 -22.98 -0.98 0.46
C PRO A 13 -23.60 -0.44 -0.82
N VAL A 14 -23.53 0.87 -1.00
CA VAL A 14 -23.87 1.59 -2.23
C VAL A 14 -22.56 2.19 -2.76
N GLU A 15 -22.24 1.89 -4.01
CA GLU A 15 -21.06 2.42 -4.69
C GLU A 15 -21.43 3.71 -5.40
N ALA A 16 -20.69 4.80 -5.15
CA ALA A 16 -20.84 6.09 -5.81
C ALA A 16 -19.76 6.27 -6.87
N GLY A 17 -20.15 6.75 -8.05
CA GLY A 17 -19.27 6.97 -9.19
C GLY A 17 -18.81 5.69 -9.88
N THR A 18 -17.67 5.75 -10.54
CA THR A 18 -17.09 4.64 -11.31
C THR A 18 -15.73 4.21 -10.76
N ALA A 19 -15.18 3.12 -11.30
CA ALA A 19 -13.86 2.62 -10.91
C ALA A 19 -12.71 3.60 -11.21
N ASN A 20 -12.90 4.52 -12.16
CA ASN A 20 -11.86 5.44 -12.63
C ASN A 20 -12.10 6.88 -12.21
N GLU A 21 -13.33 7.23 -11.84
CA GLU A 21 -13.72 8.59 -11.51
C GLU A 21 -14.87 8.62 -10.52
N VAL A 22 -14.75 9.47 -9.53
CA VAL A 22 -15.80 9.79 -8.56
C VAL A 22 -15.79 11.30 -8.37
N VAL A 23 -16.91 11.95 -8.68
CA VAL A 23 -17.10 13.38 -8.44
C VAL A 23 -18.02 13.62 -7.24
N PRO A 24 -17.98 14.80 -6.61
CA PRO A 24 -18.81 15.10 -5.44
C PRO A 24 -20.31 14.83 -5.68
N GLU A 25 -20.79 15.10 -6.87
CA GLU A 25 -22.19 14.93 -7.28
C GLU A 25 -22.62 13.46 -7.21
N ASP A 26 -21.76 12.51 -7.62
CA ASP A 26 -22.03 11.07 -7.53
C ASP A 26 -22.30 10.64 -6.07
N ILE A 27 -21.55 11.23 -5.13
CA ILE A 27 -21.69 10.92 -3.71
C ILE A 27 -22.99 11.52 -3.16
N GLU A 28 -23.28 12.78 -3.51
CA GLU A 28 -24.48 13.48 -3.09
C GLU A 28 -25.75 12.73 -3.58
N GLU A 29 -25.77 12.28 -4.83
CA GLU A 29 -26.88 11.52 -5.42
C GLU A 29 -27.08 10.15 -4.78
N ALA A 30 -25.99 9.52 -4.29
CA ALA A 30 -26.04 8.22 -3.62
C ALA A 30 -26.54 8.29 -2.17
N ILE A 31 -26.58 9.48 -1.54
CA ILE A 31 -27.04 9.67 -0.17
C ILE A 31 -28.57 9.64 -0.13
N THR A 32 -29.11 8.83 0.77
CA THR A 32 -30.55 8.71 1.03
C THR A 32 -30.84 8.82 2.52
N GLU A 33 -32.09 8.83 2.89
CA GLU A 33 -32.54 8.77 4.29
C GLU A 33 -32.07 7.51 5.04
N ASN A 34 -31.71 6.46 4.31
CA ASN A 34 -31.20 5.19 4.85
C ASN A 34 -29.67 5.17 4.96
N THR A 35 -28.98 6.21 4.50
CA THR A 35 -27.53 6.29 4.57
C THR A 35 -27.09 6.54 6.01
N VAL A 36 -26.20 5.68 6.53
CA VAL A 36 -25.74 5.76 7.94
C VAL A 36 -24.27 6.18 8.09
N ALA A 37 -23.50 6.11 7.02
CA ALA A 37 -22.10 6.51 6.99
C ALA A 37 -21.61 6.65 5.55
N LEU A 38 -20.60 7.50 5.35
CA LEU A 38 -19.78 7.47 4.15
C LEU A 38 -18.51 6.65 4.43
N PHE A 39 -18.09 5.85 3.46
CA PHE A 39 -16.96 4.95 3.60
C PHE A 39 -15.93 5.18 2.49
N TYR A 40 -14.70 5.55 2.85
CA TYR A 40 -13.59 5.82 1.94
C TYR A 40 -12.52 4.76 2.09
N VAL A 41 -12.15 4.09 0.99
CA VAL A 41 -11.04 3.13 0.97
C VAL A 41 -9.80 3.80 0.40
N LYS A 42 -8.82 4.09 1.26
CA LYS A 42 -7.51 4.55 0.83
C LYS A 42 -6.68 3.33 0.40
N SER A 43 -6.63 3.09 -0.90
CA SER A 43 -5.94 1.93 -1.45
C SER A 43 -4.72 2.35 -2.27
N HIS A 44 -3.58 1.69 -2.00
CA HIS A 44 -2.36 1.83 -2.80
C HIS A 44 -2.35 0.93 -4.06
N HIS A 45 -3.33 0.03 -4.17
CA HIS A 45 -3.49 -0.83 -5.34
C HIS A 45 -4.31 -0.16 -6.45
N CYS A 46 -5.03 0.90 -6.11
CA CYS A 46 -5.80 1.67 -7.07
C CYS A 46 -5.13 3.03 -7.27
N VAL A 47 -4.90 3.40 -8.50
CA VAL A 47 -4.49 4.77 -8.83
C VAL A 47 -5.67 5.66 -8.51
N GLN A 48 -5.57 6.44 -7.44
CA GLN A 48 -6.65 7.33 -6.99
C GLN A 48 -6.63 8.67 -7.75
N LYS A 49 -6.43 8.61 -9.06
CA LYS A 49 -6.63 9.73 -9.96
C LYS A 49 -8.11 9.81 -10.32
N GLY A 50 -8.69 10.99 -10.27
CA GLY A 50 -10.12 11.17 -10.55
C GLY A 50 -11.04 10.77 -9.39
N MET A 51 -10.50 10.54 -8.20
CA MET A 51 -11.27 10.31 -6.97
C MET A 51 -11.34 11.61 -6.17
N VAL A 52 -12.45 11.83 -5.48
CA VAL A 52 -12.53 12.92 -4.49
C VAL A 52 -11.48 12.71 -3.39
N ASP A 53 -10.95 13.79 -2.86
CA ASP A 53 -10.08 13.72 -1.68
C ASP A 53 -10.88 13.48 -0.39
N ILE A 54 -10.16 13.20 0.69
CA ILE A 54 -10.79 12.88 1.97
C ILE A 54 -11.47 14.12 2.58
N GLU A 55 -10.93 15.29 2.36
CA GLU A 55 -11.49 16.56 2.81
C GLU A 55 -12.84 16.82 2.17
N THR A 56 -12.97 16.64 0.86
CA THR A 56 -14.23 16.76 0.13
C THR A 56 -15.24 15.72 0.63
N MET A 57 -14.81 14.45 0.78
CA MET A 57 -15.68 13.39 1.30
C MET A 57 -16.17 13.67 2.72
N ARG A 58 -15.29 14.22 3.59
CA ARG A 58 -15.64 14.67 4.94
C ARG A 58 -16.70 15.78 4.90
N ASP A 59 -16.49 16.77 4.04
CA ASP A 59 -17.41 17.94 3.98
C ASP A 59 -18.79 17.51 3.50
N ILE A 60 -18.87 16.57 2.56
CA ILE A 60 -20.15 15.96 2.14
C ILE A 60 -20.77 15.21 3.32
N ALA A 61 -20.05 14.29 3.96
CA ALA A 61 -20.55 13.51 5.08
C ALA A 61 -21.11 14.41 6.20
N HIS A 62 -20.33 15.41 6.60
CA HIS A 62 -20.72 16.27 7.71
C HIS A 62 -21.90 17.21 7.38
N ARG A 63 -22.05 17.64 6.11
CA ARG A 63 -23.26 18.39 5.69
C ARG A 63 -24.54 17.57 5.87
N HIS A 64 -24.46 16.26 5.68
CA HIS A 64 -25.57 15.34 5.87
C HIS A 64 -25.66 14.75 7.30
N ASN A 65 -24.86 15.27 8.24
CA ASN A 65 -24.74 14.72 9.62
C ASN A 65 -24.36 13.22 9.65
N LEU A 66 -23.60 12.75 8.67
CA LEU A 66 -23.11 11.39 8.56
C LEU A 66 -21.65 11.30 9.01
N PRO A 67 -21.21 10.18 9.63
CA PRO A 67 -19.81 9.96 9.90
C PRO A 67 -19.05 9.56 8.63
N LEU A 68 -17.81 10.05 8.49
CA LEU A 68 -16.86 9.57 7.53
C LEU A 68 -16.00 8.47 8.16
N MET A 69 -16.00 7.28 7.57
CA MET A 69 -15.15 6.15 7.91
C MET A 69 -14.09 5.97 6.83
N VAL A 70 -12.80 5.83 7.23
CA VAL A 70 -11.68 5.64 6.31
C VAL A 70 -11.01 4.30 6.58
N ASP A 71 -10.96 3.45 5.56
CA ASP A 71 -10.07 2.29 5.55
C ASP A 71 -8.67 2.74 5.08
N ALA A 72 -7.78 2.89 6.01
CA ALA A 72 -6.38 3.25 5.84
C ALA A 72 -5.45 2.07 6.17
N ALA A 73 -5.89 0.83 5.89
CA ALA A 73 -5.22 -0.38 6.33
C ALA A 73 -3.73 -0.47 5.94
N ALA A 74 -3.31 0.13 4.82
CA ALA A 74 -1.94 0.08 4.34
C ALA A 74 -1.17 1.41 4.51
N GLU A 75 -1.80 2.40 5.12
CA GLU A 75 -1.21 3.72 5.29
C GLU A 75 -0.23 3.75 6.47
N GLU A 76 0.79 4.60 6.32
CA GLU A 76 1.92 4.69 7.28
C GLU A 76 1.74 5.82 8.30
N ASP A 77 0.90 6.83 8.01
CA ASP A 77 0.60 7.93 8.91
C ASP A 77 -0.70 7.67 9.67
N PHE A 78 -0.57 7.28 10.94
CA PHE A 78 -1.71 6.91 11.79
C PHE A 78 -2.42 8.10 12.44
N ARG A 79 -2.01 9.33 12.14
CA ARG A 79 -2.62 10.57 12.66
C ARG A 79 -3.31 11.39 11.58
N LYS A 80 -2.85 11.25 10.33
CA LYS A 80 -3.26 12.08 9.18
C LYS A 80 -4.77 12.15 9.00
N TYR A 81 -5.44 11.01 8.92
CA TYR A 81 -6.86 10.99 8.53
C TYR A 81 -7.78 11.49 9.61
N ILE A 82 -7.44 11.29 10.89
CA ILE A 82 -8.14 11.93 12.00
C ILE A 82 -7.91 13.44 11.98
N ALA A 83 -6.71 13.90 11.70
CA ALA A 83 -6.42 15.32 11.57
C ALA A 83 -7.17 15.98 10.40
N LEU A 84 -7.42 15.24 9.31
CA LEU A 84 -8.24 15.66 8.17
C LEU A 84 -9.75 15.63 8.48
N GLY A 85 -10.16 15.15 9.65
CA GLY A 85 -11.53 15.17 10.12
C GLY A 85 -12.34 13.89 9.90
N ALA A 86 -11.69 12.76 9.58
CA ALA A 86 -12.38 11.46 9.56
C ALA A 86 -12.89 11.11 10.97
N ASP A 87 -14.08 10.53 11.03
CA ASP A 87 -14.74 10.17 12.30
C ASP A 87 -14.25 8.83 12.84
N LEU A 88 -13.94 7.90 11.95
CA LEU A 88 -13.32 6.61 12.23
C LEU A 88 -12.26 6.28 11.19
N VAL A 89 -11.13 5.75 11.62
CA VAL A 89 -10.06 5.27 10.73
C VAL A 89 -9.63 3.86 11.15
N ILE A 90 -9.51 2.99 10.16
CA ILE A 90 -9.20 1.58 10.33
C ILE A 90 -7.78 1.32 9.81
N TYR A 91 -6.92 0.71 10.61
CA TYR A 91 -5.55 0.36 10.27
C TYR A 91 -5.28 -1.13 10.44
N SER A 92 -4.47 -1.69 9.55
CA SER A 92 -3.95 -3.05 9.71
C SER A 92 -2.65 -3.04 10.52
N GLY A 93 -2.56 -3.90 11.52
CA GLY A 93 -1.32 -4.07 12.28
C GLY A 93 -0.22 -4.79 11.48
N ALA A 94 -0.61 -5.73 10.61
CA ALA A 94 0.33 -6.56 9.85
C ALA A 94 0.82 -5.93 8.54
N LYS A 95 0.50 -4.66 8.27
CA LYS A 95 0.98 -3.93 7.09
C LYS A 95 2.05 -2.92 7.49
N ALA A 96 1.81 -1.63 7.30
CA ALA A 96 2.79 -0.56 7.55
C ALA A 96 3.30 -0.50 9.00
N LEU A 97 2.53 -0.99 9.96
CA LEU A 97 2.94 -1.06 11.37
C LEU A 97 3.88 -2.23 11.69
N GLU A 98 3.98 -3.24 10.79
CA GLU A 98 4.84 -4.43 10.96
C GLU A 98 4.57 -5.22 12.26
N ALA A 99 3.31 -5.21 12.72
CA ALA A 99 2.86 -5.99 13.86
C ALA A 99 2.42 -7.41 13.44
N THR A 100 2.06 -8.23 14.43
CA THR A 100 1.38 -9.51 14.20
C THR A 100 0.01 -9.30 13.53
N THR A 101 -0.64 -10.38 13.09
CA THR A 101 -2.01 -10.33 12.54
C THR A 101 -2.95 -9.66 13.53
N SER A 102 -3.26 -8.41 13.26
CA SER A 102 -4.02 -7.52 14.14
C SER A 102 -4.49 -6.30 13.37
N GLY A 103 -5.22 -5.43 14.03
CA GLY A 103 -5.62 -4.13 13.53
C GLY A 103 -6.15 -3.27 14.65
N PHE A 104 -6.31 -2.00 14.39
CA PHE A 104 -6.93 -1.08 15.34
C PHE A 104 -7.81 -0.06 14.61
N VAL A 105 -8.74 0.48 15.36
CA VAL A 105 -9.62 1.55 14.92
C VAL A 105 -9.42 2.73 15.85
N THR A 106 -9.26 3.91 15.28
CA THR A 106 -9.19 5.19 16.00
C THR A 106 -10.29 6.12 15.54
N GLY A 107 -10.71 7.07 16.35
CA GLY A 107 -11.73 8.03 16.00
C GLY A 107 -12.55 8.53 17.17
N LYS A 108 -13.73 9.07 16.88
CA LYS A 108 -14.64 9.64 17.88
C LYS A 108 -15.08 8.59 18.89
N ARG A 109 -15.02 8.97 20.17
CA ARG A 109 -15.35 8.08 21.30
C ARG A 109 -16.73 7.43 21.18
N GLU A 110 -17.68 8.14 20.66
CA GLU A 110 -19.05 7.66 20.44
C GLU A 110 -19.04 6.41 19.55
N TYR A 111 -18.45 6.49 18.35
CA TYR A 111 -18.41 5.39 17.38
C TYR A 111 -17.54 4.23 17.89
N ILE A 112 -16.43 4.53 18.58
CA ILE A 112 -15.62 3.49 19.25
C ILE A 112 -16.46 2.74 20.30
N SER A 113 -17.40 3.41 20.98
CA SER A 113 -18.29 2.74 21.94
C SER A 113 -19.23 1.74 21.26
N TYR A 114 -19.71 2.04 20.06
CA TYR A 114 -20.55 1.13 19.27
C TYR A 114 -19.75 -0.08 18.76
N ILE A 115 -18.50 0.13 18.31
CA ILE A 115 -17.59 -0.96 17.92
C ILE A 115 -17.35 -1.91 19.09
N LYS A 116 -17.12 -1.40 20.30
CA LYS A 116 -16.92 -2.24 21.51
C LYS A 116 -18.12 -3.13 21.81
N LYS A 117 -19.34 -2.68 21.55
CA LYS A 117 -20.55 -3.50 21.73
C LYS A 117 -20.54 -4.75 20.83
N GLN A 118 -19.87 -4.70 19.66
CA GLN A 118 -19.79 -5.82 18.74
C GLN A 118 -18.98 -7.01 19.29
N TYR A 119 -18.20 -6.84 20.34
CA TYR A 119 -17.58 -7.96 21.06
C TYR A 119 -18.60 -8.91 21.73
N HIS A 120 -19.84 -8.48 21.89
CA HIS A 120 -20.96 -9.32 22.33
C HIS A 120 -21.85 -9.82 21.18
N GLY A 121 -21.57 -9.34 19.95
CA GLY A 121 -22.27 -9.69 18.70
C GLY A 121 -21.34 -10.30 17.66
N ILE A 122 -21.41 -9.78 16.45
CA ILE A 122 -20.70 -10.27 15.27
C ILE A 122 -19.16 -10.25 15.42
N GLY A 123 -18.63 -9.34 16.22
CA GLY A 123 -17.19 -9.25 16.49
C GLY A 123 -16.66 -10.33 17.45
N ARG A 124 -17.53 -11.11 18.08
CA ARG A 124 -17.13 -12.12 19.09
C ARG A 124 -16.21 -13.21 18.52
N PRO A 125 -16.50 -13.83 17.37
CA PRO A 125 -15.61 -14.83 16.76
C PRO A 125 -14.30 -14.24 16.23
N MET A 126 -14.23 -12.93 15.98
CA MET A 126 -13.06 -12.23 15.46
C MET A 126 -12.20 -11.59 16.56
N LYS A 127 -12.42 -11.98 17.81
CA LYS A 127 -11.68 -11.43 18.96
C LYS A 127 -10.19 -11.74 18.85
N ILE A 128 -9.36 -10.69 18.92
CA ILE A 128 -7.90 -10.83 18.96
C ILE A 128 -7.42 -11.42 20.29
N GLY A 129 -6.42 -12.28 20.27
CA GLY A 129 -5.74 -12.82 21.43
C GLY A 129 -4.83 -11.78 22.13
N LYS A 130 -4.44 -12.08 23.36
CA LYS A 130 -3.55 -11.20 24.15
C LYS A 130 -2.20 -11.01 23.48
N GLU A 131 -1.68 -12.04 22.84
CA GLU A 131 -0.41 -12.04 22.09
C GLU A 131 -0.47 -11.02 20.95
N GLY A 132 -1.56 -11.01 20.20
CA GLY A 132 -1.80 -10.04 19.12
C GLY A 132 -1.90 -8.61 19.65
N ILE A 133 -2.57 -8.42 20.80
CA ILE A 133 -2.68 -7.10 21.45
C ILE A 133 -1.29 -6.62 21.89
N MET A 134 -0.50 -7.47 22.56
CA MET A 134 0.84 -7.09 23.02
C MET A 134 1.79 -6.82 21.86
N GLY A 135 1.72 -7.63 20.80
CA GLY A 135 2.49 -7.40 19.56
C GLY A 135 2.12 -6.07 18.90
N LEU A 136 0.83 -5.74 18.82
CA LEU A 136 0.36 -4.47 18.29
C LEU A 136 0.83 -3.27 19.13
N LEU A 137 0.73 -3.36 20.47
CA LEU A 137 1.19 -2.30 21.37
C LEU A 137 2.69 -2.07 21.25
N LYS A 138 3.49 -3.14 21.13
CA LYS A 138 4.93 -3.00 20.93
C LYS A 138 5.27 -2.40 19.57
N ALA A 139 4.52 -2.73 18.53
CA ALA A 139 4.70 -2.13 17.21
C ALA A 139 4.33 -0.64 17.20
N LEU A 140 3.29 -0.24 17.92
CA LEU A 140 2.94 1.18 18.09
C LEU A 140 4.04 1.94 18.84
N ASP A 141 4.59 1.34 19.92
CA ASP A 141 5.74 1.92 20.65
C ASP A 141 6.97 2.11 19.72
N ARG A 142 7.30 1.12 18.88
CA ARG A 142 8.36 1.25 17.88
C ARG A 142 8.04 2.35 16.87
N TYR A 143 6.80 2.43 16.39
CA TYR A 143 6.34 3.43 15.44
C TYR A 143 6.52 4.86 15.96
N GLU A 144 6.17 5.13 17.23
CA GLU A 144 6.34 6.45 17.86
C GLU A 144 7.81 6.85 18.01
N ASN A 145 8.71 5.87 18.19
CA ASN A 145 10.14 6.09 18.42
C ASN A 145 10.98 5.92 17.14
N LYS A 146 10.36 5.67 15.99
CA LYS A 146 11.05 5.43 14.72
C LYS A 146 11.46 6.74 14.06
N ASP A 147 12.75 6.85 13.75
CA ASP A 147 13.29 7.93 12.92
C ASP A 147 12.96 7.66 11.43
N ARG A 148 11.84 8.19 11.00
CA ARG A 148 11.33 7.97 9.64
C ARG A 148 12.15 8.65 8.57
N GLU A 149 12.70 9.83 8.85
CA GLU A 149 13.53 10.54 7.89
C GLU A 149 14.79 9.75 7.58
N LYS A 150 15.44 9.21 8.62
CA LYS A 150 16.60 8.34 8.49
C LYS A 150 16.28 7.05 7.73
N GLU A 151 15.13 6.44 7.99
CA GLU A 151 14.69 5.24 7.28
C GLU A 151 14.45 5.50 5.79
N VAL A 152 13.69 6.56 5.48
CA VAL A 152 13.43 6.97 4.08
C VAL A 152 14.74 7.28 3.37
N ALA A 153 15.64 8.04 4.00
CA ALA A 153 16.96 8.35 3.43
C ALA A 153 17.77 7.06 3.17
N GLY A 154 17.77 6.11 4.11
CA GLY A 154 18.43 4.82 3.94
C GLY A 154 17.85 4.00 2.78
N ASN A 155 16.53 4.01 2.61
CA ASN A 155 15.88 3.34 1.49
C ASN A 155 16.15 4.01 0.15
N ILE A 156 16.19 5.35 0.10
CA ILE A 156 16.60 6.10 -1.09
C ILE A 156 18.03 5.74 -1.49
N ALA A 157 18.95 5.68 -0.53
CA ALA A 157 20.34 5.30 -0.82
C ALA A 157 20.46 3.89 -1.43
N LYS A 158 19.65 2.92 -0.94
CA LYS A 158 19.60 1.58 -1.55
C LYS A 158 19.08 1.63 -2.99
N VAL A 159 18.04 2.42 -3.26
CA VAL A 159 17.47 2.59 -4.61
C VAL A 159 18.47 3.24 -5.56
N GLN A 160 19.16 4.30 -5.10
CA GLN A 160 20.19 4.96 -5.88
C GLN A 160 21.31 3.99 -6.27
N TYR A 161 21.82 3.21 -5.29
CA TYR A 161 22.80 2.18 -5.57
C TYR A 161 22.30 1.18 -6.62
N LEU A 162 21.08 0.66 -6.48
CA LEU A 162 20.50 -0.26 -7.46
C LEU A 162 20.44 0.38 -8.86
N CYS A 163 19.95 1.62 -8.95
CA CYS A 163 19.87 2.33 -10.23
C CYS A 163 21.26 2.55 -10.87
N GLU A 164 22.24 2.97 -10.07
CA GLU A 164 23.61 3.23 -10.55
C GLU A 164 24.28 1.94 -11.06
N GLU A 165 24.17 0.84 -10.32
CA GLU A 165 24.83 -0.40 -10.67
C GLU A 165 24.11 -1.17 -11.79
N ILE A 166 22.76 -1.15 -11.81
CA ILE A 166 21.98 -1.80 -12.88
C ILE A 166 22.17 -1.07 -14.21
N ASN A 167 22.27 0.26 -14.21
CA ASN A 167 22.54 1.02 -15.44
C ASN A 167 23.90 0.74 -16.08
N LYS A 168 24.82 0.04 -15.38
CA LYS A 168 26.09 -0.45 -15.95
C LYS A 168 25.94 -1.80 -16.65
N ILE A 169 24.78 -2.45 -16.56
CA ILE A 169 24.52 -3.75 -17.19
C ILE A 169 23.93 -3.51 -18.58
N PRO A 170 24.61 -3.97 -19.67
CA PRO A 170 24.10 -3.81 -21.01
C PRO A 170 22.69 -4.39 -21.17
N GLY A 171 21.80 -3.65 -21.84
CA GLY A 171 20.41 -4.06 -22.09
C GLY A 171 19.44 -3.81 -20.94
N LEU A 172 19.89 -3.23 -19.82
CA LEU A 172 19.01 -2.80 -18.72
C LEU A 172 19.08 -1.28 -18.53
N LYS A 173 17.95 -0.70 -18.13
CA LYS A 173 17.84 0.67 -17.66
C LYS A 173 17.09 0.69 -16.34
N ALA A 174 17.61 1.40 -15.36
CA ALA A 174 16.99 1.55 -14.05
C ALA A 174 16.78 3.02 -13.69
N GLU A 175 15.63 3.31 -13.11
CA GLU A 175 15.26 4.65 -12.62
C GLU A 175 14.62 4.56 -11.24
N GLN A 176 14.78 5.62 -10.46
CA GLN A 176 14.07 5.77 -9.20
C GLN A 176 12.64 6.24 -9.48
N ILE A 177 11.67 5.51 -8.96
CA ILE A 177 10.27 5.90 -9.00
C ILE A 177 9.74 6.10 -7.58
N GLN A 178 8.75 6.97 -7.44
CA GLN A 178 7.98 7.10 -6.19
C GLN A 178 6.70 6.27 -6.27
N ASP A 179 6.21 5.85 -5.13
CA ASP A 179 4.92 5.18 -4.99
C ASP A 179 3.79 6.02 -5.60
N GLU A 180 2.92 5.37 -6.37
CA GLU A 180 1.86 6.03 -7.15
C GLU A 180 0.83 6.74 -6.27
N ALA A 181 0.65 6.30 -5.01
CA ALA A 181 -0.21 6.97 -4.03
C ALA A 181 0.47 8.18 -3.36
N GLY A 182 1.68 8.58 -3.80
CA GLY A 182 2.41 9.75 -3.29
C GLY A 182 3.06 9.55 -1.92
N ARG A 183 3.17 8.30 -1.44
CA ARG A 183 3.87 8.00 -0.20
C ARG A 183 5.38 8.16 -0.37
N ALA A 184 6.12 8.36 0.73
CA ALA A 184 7.58 8.43 0.72
C ALA A 184 8.24 7.04 0.56
N ILE A 185 7.74 6.27 -0.39
CA ILE A 185 8.23 4.94 -0.76
C ILE A 185 8.82 5.04 -2.15
N TYR A 186 10.12 4.76 -2.27
CA TYR A 186 10.84 4.80 -3.53
C TYR A 186 11.28 3.40 -3.92
N ARG A 187 11.35 3.12 -5.22
CA ARG A 187 11.73 1.81 -5.78
C ARG A 187 12.68 2.01 -6.95
N ALA A 188 13.50 0.99 -7.21
CA ALA A 188 14.26 0.92 -8.44
C ALA A 188 13.41 0.20 -9.49
N ARG A 189 12.98 0.92 -10.52
CA ARG A 189 12.27 0.37 -11.68
C ARG A 189 13.27 0.00 -12.75
N VAL A 190 13.28 -1.25 -13.15
CA VAL A 190 14.14 -1.78 -14.20
C VAL A 190 13.32 -2.03 -15.45
N THR A 191 13.79 -1.56 -16.58
CA THR A 191 13.24 -1.78 -17.93
C THR A 191 14.32 -2.34 -18.83
N LEU A 192 13.90 -3.02 -19.90
CA LEU A 192 14.82 -3.44 -20.96
C LEU A 192 15.15 -2.25 -21.86
N ASP A 193 16.44 -2.01 -22.08
CA ASP A 193 16.90 -0.97 -22.99
C ASP A 193 17.05 -1.55 -24.39
N ALA A 194 16.10 -1.20 -25.29
CA ALA A 194 16.15 -1.62 -26.68
C ALA A 194 17.35 -1.05 -27.46
N SER A 195 17.95 0.05 -26.99
CA SER A 195 19.11 0.68 -27.64
C SER A 195 20.42 -0.08 -27.41
N GLY A 196 20.51 -0.86 -26.32
CA GLY A 196 21.66 -1.74 -26.02
C GLY A 196 21.69 -3.03 -26.81
N ASN A 197 20.59 -3.42 -27.45
CA ASN A 197 20.45 -4.66 -28.24
C ASN A 197 20.86 -4.54 -29.71
N ALA A 198 21.67 -3.55 -30.08
CA ALA A 198 22.10 -3.33 -31.48
C ALA A 198 22.98 -4.47 -32.06
N GLN A 199 23.23 -5.55 -31.31
CA GLN A 199 23.96 -6.74 -31.76
C GLN A 199 23.27 -8.08 -31.46
N GLY A 200 21.95 -8.10 -31.47
CA GLY A 200 21.22 -9.25 -32.04
C GLY A 200 21.11 -10.57 -31.26
N GLU A 201 21.50 -10.75 -29.97
CA GLU A 201 21.48 -12.10 -29.38
C GLU A 201 20.81 -12.27 -28.01
N ASN A 202 20.37 -11.24 -27.32
CA ASN A 202 19.70 -11.44 -26.04
C ASN A 202 18.33 -10.75 -25.98
N THR A 203 17.31 -11.42 -26.52
CA THR A 203 15.91 -10.96 -26.56
C THR A 203 15.11 -11.38 -25.32
N ARG A 204 15.74 -11.32 -24.13
CA ARG A 204 15.02 -11.68 -22.89
C ARG A 204 13.91 -10.69 -22.61
N THR A 205 12.78 -11.20 -22.17
CA THR A 205 11.66 -10.38 -21.69
C THR A 205 11.79 -10.12 -20.20
N ALA A 206 11.11 -9.10 -19.69
CA ALA A 206 11.04 -8.84 -18.25
C ALA A 206 10.48 -10.03 -17.47
N ASP A 207 9.54 -10.79 -18.05
CA ASP A 207 9.00 -12.00 -17.45
C ASP A 207 10.06 -13.10 -17.32
N GLN A 208 10.86 -13.32 -18.35
CA GLN A 208 11.96 -14.30 -18.30
C GLN A 208 13.01 -13.92 -17.23
N ILE A 209 13.39 -12.64 -17.16
CA ILE A 209 14.30 -12.15 -16.12
C ILE A 209 13.70 -12.39 -14.73
N ASN A 210 12.42 -12.06 -14.54
CA ASN A 210 11.74 -12.30 -13.27
C ASN A 210 11.67 -13.79 -12.90
N GLN A 211 11.45 -14.67 -13.87
CA GLN A 211 11.47 -16.12 -13.64
C GLN A 211 12.86 -16.62 -13.24
N GLU A 212 13.92 -16.15 -13.88
CA GLU A 212 15.30 -16.50 -13.55
C GLU A 212 15.72 -15.98 -12.17
N LEU A 213 15.28 -14.78 -11.78
CA LEU A 213 15.46 -14.25 -10.43
C LEU A 213 14.77 -15.16 -9.39
N ARG A 214 13.53 -15.57 -9.64
CA ARG A 214 12.74 -16.41 -8.72
C ARG A 214 13.22 -17.86 -8.64
N ASN A 215 13.83 -18.38 -9.70
CA ASN A 215 14.32 -19.75 -9.78
C ASN A 215 15.81 -19.86 -9.43
N GLY A 216 16.50 -18.73 -9.19
CA GLY A 216 17.89 -18.69 -8.80
C GLY A 216 18.15 -19.14 -7.35
N ASP A 217 19.42 -19.22 -6.98
CA ASP A 217 19.86 -19.46 -5.63
C ASP A 217 20.84 -18.33 -5.20
N PRO A 218 20.47 -17.53 -4.23
CA PRO A 218 19.15 -17.47 -3.59
C PRO A 218 18.04 -16.94 -4.51
N LYS A 219 16.78 -17.25 -4.17
CA LYS A 219 15.60 -16.77 -4.88
C LYS A 219 15.39 -15.28 -4.60
N ILE A 220 15.20 -14.49 -5.66
CA ILE A 220 14.92 -13.06 -5.57
C ILE A 220 13.49 -12.78 -6.06
N TYR A 221 12.68 -12.15 -5.22
CA TYR A 221 11.31 -11.78 -5.52
C TYR A 221 11.21 -10.28 -5.72
N ALA A 222 10.92 -9.86 -6.96
CA ALA A 222 10.64 -8.48 -7.31
C ALA A 222 9.11 -8.23 -7.36
N ARG A 223 8.72 -6.97 -7.44
CA ARG A 223 7.33 -6.59 -7.68
C ARG A 223 7.02 -6.74 -9.16
N THR A 224 5.84 -7.26 -9.47
CA THR A 224 5.45 -7.70 -10.81
C THR A 224 4.19 -7.02 -11.35
N GLU A 225 3.69 -5.97 -10.69
CA GLU A 225 2.46 -5.27 -11.09
C GLU A 225 2.52 -4.71 -12.53
N PHE A 226 3.72 -4.35 -12.98
CA PHE A 226 3.95 -3.80 -14.32
C PHE A 226 4.79 -4.71 -15.23
N LEU A 227 4.87 -5.99 -14.89
CA LEU A 227 5.68 -6.96 -15.64
C LEU A 227 5.20 -7.11 -17.09
N ASN A 228 3.89 -7.06 -17.31
CA ASN A 228 3.26 -7.04 -18.64
C ASN A 228 3.62 -5.81 -19.49
N LEU A 229 4.14 -4.75 -18.85
CA LEU A 229 4.66 -3.54 -19.49
C LEU A 229 6.19 -3.54 -19.60
N GLY A 230 6.83 -4.69 -19.37
CA GLY A 230 8.27 -4.83 -19.42
C GLY A 230 9.03 -4.19 -18.26
N LYS A 231 8.38 -4.03 -17.08
CA LYS A 231 8.95 -3.35 -15.91
C LYS A 231 9.03 -4.28 -14.72
N ILE A 232 10.18 -4.24 -14.02
CA ILE A 232 10.44 -4.98 -12.77
C ILE A 232 10.80 -3.94 -11.71
N ASP A 233 10.09 -3.94 -10.58
CA ASP A 233 10.33 -2.98 -9.51
C ASP A 233 10.96 -3.67 -8.30
N PHE A 234 12.09 -3.14 -7.82
CA PHE A 234 12.74 -3.58 -6.58
C PHE A 234 12.39 -2.62 -5.43
N ASP A 235 11.77 -3.18 -4.39
CA ASP A 235 11.40 -2.44 -3.18
C ASP A 235 12.57 -2.52 -2.17
N PRO A 236 13.13 -1.38 -1.70
CA PRO A 236 14.30 -1.39 -0.84
C PRO A 236 13.99 -1.75 0.62
N ARG A 237 12.72 -1.68 1.04
CA ARG A 237 12.32 -1.80 2.44
C ARG A 237 12.66 -3.15 3.08
N PRO A 238 12.44 -4.30 2.42
CA PRO A 238 12.80 -5.61 2.99
C PRO A 238 14.28 -5.95 2.86
N LEU A 239 15.08 -5.18 2.10
CA LEU A 239 16.48 -5.52 1.82
C LEU A 239 17.36 -5.32 3.05
N VAL A 240 18.12 -6.35 3.41
CA VAL A 240 19.18 -6.32 4.41
C VAL A 240 20.56 -6.09 3.77
N ASP A 241 21.61 -6.02 4.59
CA ASP A 241 22.98 -5.81 4.10
C ASP A 241 23.41 -6.97 3.19
N GLY A 242 23.92 -6.63 2.01
CA GLY A 242 24.34 -7.57 0.96
C GLY A 242 23.26 -7.85 -0.10
N ASP A 243 21.98 -7.62 0.18
CA ASP A 243 20.91 -7.97 -0.76
C ASP A 243 20.93 -7.13 -2.05
N LYS A 244 21.23 -5.83 -1.96
CA LYS A 244 21.30 -4.96 -3.13
C LYS A 244 22.43 -5.33 -4.07
N GLU A 245 23.58 -5.74 -3.53
CA GLU A 245 24.72 -6.25 -4.28
C GLU A 245 24.39 -7.58 -4.95
N LEU A 246 23.68 -8.44 -4.24
CA LEU A 246 23.21 -9.73 -4.77
C LEU A 246 22.22 -9.55 -5.93
N ILE A 247 21.27 -8.62 -5.82
CA ILE A 247 20.33 -8.30 -6.91
C ILE A 247 21.10 -7.89 -8.16
N VAL A 248 22.05 -6.96 -8.04
CA VAL A 248 22.86 -6.48 -9.16
C VAL A 248 23.68 -7.63 -9.78
N LYS A 249 24.33 -8.46 -8.94
CA LYS A 249 25.10 -9.62 -9.40
C LYS A 249 24.22 -10.57 -10.21
N ARG A 250 23.04 -10.93 -9.69
CA ARG A 250 22.12 -11.84 -10.37
C ARG A 250 21.58 -11.27 -11.69
N LEU A 251 21.24 -10.00 -11.73
CA LEU A 251 20.82 -9.35 -12.98
C LEU A 251 21.95 -9.39 -14.03
N ARG A 252 23.19 -9.16 -13.63
CA ARG A 252 24.35 -9.25 -14.52
C ARG A 252 24.51 -10.66 -15.05
N GLU A 253 24.53 -11.69 -14.21
CA GLU A 253 24.61 -13.09 -14.61
C GLU A 253 23.49 -13.49 -15.59
N ILE A 254 22.26 -13.02 -15.34
CA ILE A 254 21.10 -13.26 -16.21
C ILE A 254 21.31 -12.61 -17.59
N MET A 255 21.87 -11.42 -17.64
CA MET A 255 22.05 -10.69 -18.91
C MET A 255 23.29 -11.13 -19.70
N GLU A 256 24.30 -11.69 -19.05
CA GLU A 256 25.54 -12.19 -19.69
C GLU A 256 25.42 -13.63 -20.21
N GLY A 257 24.46 -14.40 -19.72
CA GLY A 257 24.43 -15.76 -20.04
C GLY A 257 23.53 -16.71 -20.17
#